data_42248a9cfbe781d6871aa4d0ef496523
#
_entry.id   42248a9cfbe781d6871aa4d0ef496523
#
_cell.length_a   1.000
_cell.length_b   1.000
_cell.length_c   1.000
_cell.angle_alpha   90.00
_cell.angle_beta   90.00
_cell.angle_gamma   90.00
#
_symmetry.space_group_name_H-M   'P 1'
#
loop_
_entity.id
_entity.type
_entity.pdbx_description
1 polymer ?
#
loop_
_entity_poly.entity_id
_entity_poly.type
_entity_poly.pdbx_seq_one_letter_code
_entity_poly.pdbx_strand_id
1 'polypeptide(L)'
;MTELSQVSVTALKGVGEAMAEKLAKVGLENLQDVLFHLPLRYQDRTRVVPIGHLRPGQDAVVEGTVSGADVVMGRRRSLVVRMQDGTGGLSLRFYHFSNAQKEGLKRGTRIRCYGEVRPGASGLEIYHPEYRAITGDEPPPVDETLTPVYPLTEGLTQARLRQLCMQTLTMLGPASLPDWLPTELARDYHLAPLADAIRYLHNPPADADVDELALG
;
A
#
# COMPACT_ATOMS: atom_id res chain seq x y z
N MET A 1 3.91 1.93 32.81
CA MET A 1 3.78 1.67 31.34
C MET A 1 4.69 2.65 30.66
N THR A 2 5.51 2.18 29.72
CA THR A 2 6.51 3.03 29.04
C THR A 2 5.83 3.83 27.95
N GLU A 3 6.05 5.13 27.90
CA GLU A 3 5.57 5.98 26.80
C GLU A 3 6.24 5.55 25.49
N LEU A 4 5.50 5.59 24.38
CA LEU A 4 6.00 5.18 23.06
C LEU A 4 7.17 6.05 22.57
N SER A 5 7.28 7.29 23.05
CA SER A 5 8.41 8.18 22.80
C SER A 5 9.74 7.67 23.38
N GLN A 6 9.69 6.80 24.38
CA GLN A 6 10.87 6.21 25.03
C GLN A 6 11.23 4.82 24.48
N VAL A 7 10.44 4.29 23.56
CA VAL A 7 10.66 2.95 22.99
C VAL A 7 11.26 3.08 21.61
N SER A 8 12.51 2.62 21.43
CA SER A 8 13.19 2.63 20.14
C SER A 8 12.46 1.79 19.09
N VAL A 9 12.54 2.19 17.81
CA VAL A 9 12.04 1.41 16.66
C VAL A 9 12.65 0.01 16.56
N THR A 10 13.80 -0.23 17.19
CA THR A 10 14.43 -1.57 17.25
C THR A 10 13.62 -2.59 18.06
N ALA A 11 12.63 -2.15 18.84
CA ALA A 11 11.67 -3.04 19.50
C ALA A 11 10.68 -3.70 18.51
N LEU A 12 10.55 -3.16 17.30
CA LEU A 12 9.67 -3.72 16.28
C LEU A 12 10.32 -4.95 15.61
N LYS A 13 9.49 -5.95 15.34
CA LYS A 13 9.96 -7.19 14.68
C LYS A 13 10.58 -6.90 13.32
N GLY A 14 11.82 -7.32 13.14
CA GLY A 14 12.58 -7.18 11.92
C GLY A 14 13.21 -5.81 11.72
N VAL A 15 13.29 -4.98 12.75
CA VAL A 15 14.07 -3.75 12.76
C VAL A 15 15.39 -3.98 13.47
N GLY A 16 16.43 -4.31 12.70
CA GLY A 16 17.82 -4.31 13.17
C GLY A 16 18.49 -2.95 12.92
N GLU A 17 19.77 -2.81 13.28
CA GLU A 17 20.55 -1.57 13.16
C GLU A 17 20.47 -0.94 11.77
N ALA A 18 20.71 -1.71 10.71
CA ALA A 18 20.65 -1.22 9.33
C ALA A 18 19.26 -0.70 8.89
N MET A 19 18.18 -1.23 9.46
CA MET A 19 16.83 -0.73 9.22
C MET A 19 16.56 0.50 10.08
N ALA A 20 17.00 0.53 11.32
CA ALA A 20 16.87 1.68 12.21
C ALA A 20 17.59 2.91 11.63
N GLU A 21 18.79 2.75 11.05
CA GLU A 21 19.51 3.82 10.34
C GLU A 21 18.71 4.39 9.15
N LYS A 22 18.00 3.54 8.41
CA LYS A 22 17.14 3.99 7.31
C LYS A 22 15.91 4.74 7.81
N LEU A 23 15.30 4.26 8.90
CA LEU A 23 14.17 4.90 9.55
C LEU A 23 14.56 6.26 10.13
N ALA A 24 15.74 6.38 10.75
CA ALA A 24 16.25 7.64 11.28
C ALA A 24 16.42 8.72 10.19
N LYS A 25 16.70 8.35 8.93
CA LYS A 25 16.78 9.30 7.80
C LYS A 25 15.45 10.00 7.49
N VAL A 26 14.34 9.43 7.90
CA VAL A 26 12.99 10.04 7.81
C VAL A 26 12.45 10.46 9.18
N GLY A 27 13.33 10.55 10.18
CA GLY A 27 12.98 11.02 11.52
C GLY A 27 12.24 10.00 12.39
N LEU A 28 12.33 8.69 12.09
CA LEU A 28 11.66 7.63 12.83
C LEU A 28 12.66 6.91 13.75
N GLU A 29 12.79 7.38 14.98
CA GLU A 29 13.74 6.84 15.97
C GLU A 29 13.03 6.03 17.07
N ASN A 30 11.79 6.38 17.40
CA ASN A 30 10.98 5.75 18.43
C ASN A 30 9.59 5.37 17.92
N LEU A 31 8.80 4.66 18.70
CA LEU A 31 7.48 4.18 18.30
C LEU A 31 6.47 5.31 18.12
N GLN A 32 6.61 6.40 18.86
CA GLN A 32 5.75 7.57 18.69
C GLN A 32 5.99 8.23 17.32
N ASP A 33 7.25 8.34 16.88
CA ASP A 33 7.57 8.88 15.55
C ASP A 33 6.92 8.05 14.44
N VAL A 34 6.88 6.72 14.59
CA VAL A 34 6.21 5.83 13.63
C VAL A 34 4.71 6.12 13.54
N LEU A 35 4.04 6.38 14.67
CA LEU A 35 2.61 6.72 14.70
C LEU A 35 2.31 8.11 14.13
N PHE A 36 3.23 9.06 14.28
CA PHE A 36 3.09 10.41 13.72
C PHE A 36 3.63 10.56 12.31
N HIS A 37 4.19 9.49 11.74
CA HIS A 37 4.53 9.44 10.32
C HIS A 37 3.25 9.16 9.50
N LEU A 38 2.43 10.20 9.35
CA LEU A 38 1.09 10.08 8.77
C LEU A 38 1.13 9.75 7.28
N PRO A 39 0.12 9.04 6.75
CA PRO A 39 -0.02 8.80 5.32
C PRO A 39 -0.20 10.11 4.54
N LEU A 40 0.40 10.19 3.35
CA LEU A 40 0.19 11.30 2.41
C LEU A 40 -1.13 11.18 1.64
N ARG A 41 -1.57 9.96 1.41
CA ARG A 41 -2.78 9.62 0.67
C ARG A 41 -3.17 8.17 0.92
N TYR A 42 -4.33 7.78 0.44
CA TYR A 42 -4.85 6.42 0.54
C TYR A 42 -5.15 5.83 -0.83
N GLN A 43 -5.11 4.50 -0.91
CA GLN A 43 -5.44 3.73 -2.09
C GLN A 43 -6.62 2.81 -1.77
N ASP A 44 -7.66 2.85 -2.61
CA ASP A 44 -8.77 1.89 -2.49
C ASP A 44 -8.36 0.56 -3.13
N ARG A 45 -8.02 -0.41 -2.27
CA ARG A 45 -7.73 -1.81 -2.67
C ARG A 45 -8.79 -2.79 -2.16
N THR A 46 -9.95 -2.27 -1.77
CA THR A 46 -11.01 -3.04 -1.12
C THR A 46 -11.89 -3.82 -2.09
N ARG A 47 -11.74 -3.58 -3.39
CA ARG A 47 -12.52 -4.25 -4.43
C ARG A 47 -11.70 -4.54 -5.68
N VAL A 48 -12.01 -5.67 -6.31
CA VAL A 48 -11.47 -6.01 -7.64
C VAL A 48 -12.36 -5.37 -8.71
N VAL A 49 -11.73 -4.65 -9.64
CA VAL A 49 -12.42 -4.00 -10.77
C VAL A 49 -12.28 -4.90 -12.00
N PRO A 50 -13.39 -5.27 -12.68
CA PRO A 50 -13.31 -5.99 -13.95
C PRO A 50 -12.54 -5.18 -15.01
N ILE A 51 -11.69 -5.87 -15.79
CA ILE A 51 -10.81 -5.22 -16.79
C ILE A 51 -11.63 -4.37 -17.80
N GLY A 52 -12.78 -4.88 -18.22
CA GLY A 52 -13.67 -4.16 -19.15
C GLY A 52 -14.29 -2.86 -18.59
N HIS A 53 -14.21 -2.64 -17.27
CA HIS A 53 -14.74 -1.43 -16.61
C HIS A 53 -13.64 -0.43 -16.23
N LEU A 54 -12.39 -0.74 -16.53
CA LEU A 54 -11.25 0.14 -16.21
C LEU A 54 -11.33 1.44 -17.02
N ARG A 55 -10.90 2.52 -16.38
CA ARG A 55 -10.79 3.84 -17.00
C ARG A 55 -9.36 4.38 -16.85
N PRO A 56 -8.83 5.08 -17.86
CA PRO A 56 -7.55 5.76 -17.72
C PRO A 56 -7.53 6.75 -16.55
N GLY A 57 -6.43 6.78 -15.82
CA GLY A 57 -6.21 7.69 -14.69
C GLY A 57 -6.71 7.18 -13.34
N GLN A 58 -7.40 6.03 -13.29
CA GLN A 58 -7.80 5.44 -12.01
C GLN A 58 -6.75 4.45 -11.49
N ASP A 59 -6.59 4.38 -10.19
CA ASP A 59 -5.94 3.26 -9.51
C ASP A 59 -6.93 2.11 -9.35
N ALA A 60 -6.52 0.89 -9.63
CA ALA A 60 -7.41 -0.27 -9.54
C ALA A 60 -6.68 -1.55 -9.09
N VAL A 61 -7.40 -2.38 -8.33
CA VAL A 61 -7.07 -3.79 -8.14
C VAL A 61 -7.72 -4.59 -9.26
N VAL A 62 -6.95 -5.38 -9.97
CA VAL A 62 -7.40 -6.19 -11.10
C VAL A 62 -6.96 -7.64 -10.91
N GLU A 63 -7.83 -8.57 -11.25
CA GLU A 63 -7.49 -9.99 -11.34
C GLU A 63 -7.65 -10.48 -12.76
N GLY A 64 -6.80 -11.43 -13.15
CA GLY A 64 -6.92 -12.06 -14.45
C GLY A 64 -5.88 -13.13 -14.66
N THR A 65 -6.00 -13.78 -15.81
CA THR A 65 -5.10 -14.82 -16.27
C THR A 65 -4.15 -14.26 -17.33
N VAL A 66 -2.87 -14.52 -17.16
CA VAL A 66 -1.85 -14.14 -18.15
C VAL A 66 -2.09 -14.90 -19.45
N SER A 67 -2.30 -14.18 -20.54
CA SER A 67 -2.45 -14.72 -21.89
C SER A 67 -1.13 -14.78 -22.67
N GLY A 68 -0.13 -13.99 -22.27
CA GLY A 68 1.21 -13.99 -22.84
C GLY A 68 2.13 -12.99 -22.15
N ALA A 69 3.43 -13.24 -22.24
CA ALA A 69 4.47 -12.37 -21.68
C ALA A 69 5.66 -12.32 -22.67
N ASP A 70 5.95 -11.13 -23.18
CA ASP A 70 6.98 -10.92 -24.19
C ASP A 70 7.95 -9.81 -23.78
N VAL A 71 9.21 -9.99 -24.13
CA VAL A 71 10.20 -8.92 -24.01
C VAL A 71 10.16 -8.09 -25.29
N VAL A 72 9.75 -6.85 -25.17
CA VAL A 72 9.63 -5.90 -26.28
C VAL A 72 10.83 -4.96 -26.28
N MET A 73 11.45 -4.83 -27.45
CA MET A 73 12.54 -3.89 -27.71
C MET A 73 11.97 -2.63 -28.35
N GLY A 74 11.78 -1.57 -27.54
CA GLY A 74 11.38 -0.24 -27.99
C GLY A 74 12.46 0.78 -27.63
N ARG A 75 12.07 2.03 -27.29
CA ARG A 75 13.01 3.01 -26.72
C ARG A 75 13.74 2.48 -25.48
N ARG A 76 13.05 1.66 -24.71
CA ARG A 76 13.63 0.89 -23.58
C ARG A 76 13.11 -0.53 -23.66
N ARG A 77 14.00 -1.49 -23.38
CA ARG A 77 13.63 -2.89 -23.20
C ARG A 77 12.59 -3.00 -22.07
N SER A 78 11.48 -3.68 -22.33
CA SER A 78 10.43 -3.89 -21.34
C SER A 78 9.84 -5.30 -21.44
N LEU A 79 9.43 -5.84 -20.30
CA LEU A 79 8.58 -7.03 -20.25
C LEU A 79 7.13 -6.54 -20.32
N VAL A 80 6.39 -7.03 -21.32
CA VAL A 80 4.96 -6.75 -21.47
C VAL A 80 4.19 -8.03 -21.21
N VAL A 81 3.37 -8.03 -20.17
CA VAL A 81 2.55 -9.15 -19.77
C VAL A 81 1.09 -8.81 -20.10
N ARG A 82 0.47 -9.59 -20.97
CA ARG A 82 -0.95 -9.44 -21.30
C ARG A 82 -1.78 -10.34 -20.41
N MET A 83 -2.81 -9.80 -19.81
CA MET A 83 -3.76 -10.53 -18.97
C MET A 83 -5.20 -10.25 -19.38
N GLN A 84 -6.11 -11.13 -19.03
CA GLN A 84 -7.54 -11.05 -19.32
C GLN A 84 -8.36 -11.70 -18.19
N ASP A 85 -9.59 -11.23 -18.02
CA ASP A 85 -10.55 -11.73 -17.02
C ASP A 85 -11.90 -12.17 -17.61
N GLY A 86 -11.99 -12.21 -18.94
CA GLY A 86 -13.24 -12.47 -19.66
C GLY A 86 -14.10 -11.23 -19.95
N THR A 87 -13.83 -10.08 -19.31
CA THR A 87 -14.50 -8.80 -19.60
C THR A 87 -13.65 -7.89 -20.48
N GLY A 88 -12.33 -8.08 -20.48
CA GLY A 88 -11.40 -7.28 -21.26
C GLY A 88 -9.97 -7.78 -21.18
N GLY A 89 -9.08 -7.02 -21.82
CA GLY A 89 -7.63 -7.24 -21.81
C GLY A 89 -6.87 -6.05 -21.25
N LEU A 90 -5.79 -6.33 -20.52
CA LEU A 90 -4.90 -5.36 -19.88
C LEU A 90 -3.45 -5.76 -20.09
N SER A 91 -2.57 -4.79 -20.34
CA SER A 91 -1.13 -5.01 -20.42
C SER A 91 -0.42 -4.48 -19.19
N LEU A 92 0.48 -5.27 -18.61
CA LEU A 92 1.36 -4.86 -17.54
C LEU A 92 2.76 -4.64 -18.13
N ARG A 93 3.38 -3.50 -17.86
CA ARG A 93 4.68 -3.16 -18.43
C ARG A 93 5.74 -2.95 -17.36
N PHE A 94 6.84 -3.69 -17.46
CA PHE A 94 7.97 -3.60 -16.54
C PHE A 94 9.24 -3.23 -17.33
N TYR A 95 9.83 -2.07 -17.04
CA TYR A 95 11.11 -1.63 -17.63
C TYR A 95 12.31 -2.25 -16.92
N HIS A 96 12.13 -2.60 -15.64
CA HIS A 96 13.11 -3.32 -14.84
C HIS A 96 12.48 -4.65 -14.42
N PHE A 97 13.04 -5.75 -14.85
CA PHE A 97 12.52 -7.08 -14.56
C PHE A 97 13.64 -8.11 -14.50
N SER A 98 13.47 -9.12 -13.67
CA SER A 98 14.35 -10.29 -13.57
C SER A 98 13.84 -11.45 -14.43
N ASN A 99 14.71 -12.43 -14.70
CA ASN A 99 14.29 -13.67 -15.35
C ASN A 99 13.27 -14.43 -14.49
N ALA A 100 13.44 -14.44 -13.17
CA ALA A 100 12.46 -15.06 -12.25
C ALA A 100 11.07 -14.42 -12.37
N GLN A 101 11.01 -13.10 -12.51
CA GLN A 101 9.75 -12.38 -12.73
C GLN A 101 9.11 -12.78 -14.06
N LYS A 102 9.87 -12.83 -15.13
CA LYS A 102 9.40 -13.27 -16.45
C LYS A 102 8.84 -14.69 -16.41
N GLU A 103 9.55 -15.62 -15.77
CA GLU A 103 9.13 -17.03 -15.63
C GLU A 103 7.91 -17.17 -14.73
N GLY A 104 7.77 -16.34 -13.70
CA GLY A 104 6.61 -16.31 -12.81
C GLY A 104 5.33 -15.77 -13.47
N LEU A 105 5.47 -14.95 -14.53
CA LEU A 105 4.36 -14.32 -15.25
C LEU A 105 4.06 -15.01 -16.61
N LYS A 106 4.26 -16.32 -16.68
CA LYS A 106 3.98 -17.09 -17.88
C LYS A 106 2.49 -17.26 -18.15
N ARG A 107 2.17 -17.61 -19.41
CA ARG A 107 0.79 -17.89 -19.83
C ARG A 107 0.11 -18.92 -18.91
N GLY A 108 -1.14 -18.62 -18.53
CA GLY A 108 -1.96 -19.43 -17.65
C GLY A 108 -1.82 -19.07 -16.15
N THR A 109 -0.83 -18.25 -15.78
CA THR A 109 -0.71 -17.80 -14.39
C THR A 109 -1.87 -16.84 -14.06
N ARG A 110 -2.59 -17.11 -12.97
CA ARG A 110 -3.56 -16.17 -12.42
C ARG A 110 -2.84 -15.19 -11.52
N ILE A 111 -3.12 -13.91 -11.70
CA ILE A 111 -2.49 -12.85 -10.91
C ILE A 111 -3.54 -11.83 -10.46
N ARG A 112 -3.29 -11.23 -9.30
CA ARG A 112 -3.90 -9.98 -8.87
C ARG A 112 -2.85 -8.89 -8.94
N CYS A 113 -3.17 -7.76 -9.54
CA CYS A 113 -2.28 -6.61 -9.61
C CYS A 113 -3.00 -5.33 -9.18
N TYR A 114 -2.21 -4.36 -8.75
CA TYR A 114 -2.66 -3.03 -8.40
C TYR A 114 -1.76 -1.97 -9.05
N GLY A 115 -2.36 -0.93 -9.58
CA GLY A 115 -1.65 0.23 -10.11
C GLY A 115 -2.56 1.18 -10.86
N GLU A 116 -1.97 2.30 -11.30
CA GLU A 116 -2.66 3.30 -12.11
C GLU A 116 -2.85 2.81 -13.53
N VAL A 117 -4.09 2.83 -13.99
CA VAL A 117 -4.47 2.46 -15.35
C VAL A 117 -4.18 3.62 -16.30
N ARG A 118 -3.43 3.36 -17.35
CA ARG A 118 -3.03 4.35 -18.36
C ARG A 118 -3.39 3.90 -19.76
N PRO A 119 -3.64 4.83 -20.70
CA PRO A 119 -3.75 4.46 -22.10
C PRO A 119 -2.38 4.00 -22.63
N GLY A 120 -2.37 2.89 -23.36
CA GLY A 120 -1.19 2.35 -24.04
C GLY A 120 -1.42 2.18 -25.52
N ALA A 121 -0.39 1.73 -26.26
CA ALA A 121 -0.43 1.56 -27.70
C ALA A 121 -1.48 0.51 -28.18
N SER A 122 -1.75 -0.50 -27.35
CA SER A 122 -2.64 -1.62 -27.68
C SER A 122 -3.85 -1.73 -26.74
N GLY A 123 -4.22 -0.67 -26.05
CA GLY A 123 -5.30 -0.65 -25.07
C GLY A 123 -4.83 -0.09 -23.73
N LEU A 124 -5.42 -0.55 -22.63
CA LEU A 124 -5.04 -0.09 -21.30
C LEU A 124 -3.76 -0.80 -20.82
N GLU A 125 -2.92 -0.05 -20.15
CA GLU A 125 -1.68 -0.54 -19.55
C GLU A 125 -1.55 -0.10 -18.09
N ILE A 126 -0.86 -0.90 -17.27
CA ILE A 126 -0.35 -0.50 -15.95
C ILE A 126 1.17 -0.65 -15.97
N TYR A 127 1.88 0.42 -15.58
CA TYR A 127 3.34 0.43 -15.51
C TYR A 127 3.80 0.04 -14.11
N HIS A 128 4.71 -0.94 -14.03
CA HIS A 128 5.28 -1.42 -12.76
C HIS A 128 4.23 -1.70 -11.66
N PRO A 129 3.13 -2.45 -11.97
CA PRO A 129 2.14 -2.76 -10.96
C PRO A 129 2.74 -3.54 -9.79
N GLU A 130 2.19 -3.34 -8.60
CA GLU A 130 2.31 -4.34 -7.56
C GLU A 130 1.49 -5.57 -7.99
N TYR A 131 2.05 -6.77 -7.86
CA TYR A 131 1.30 -7.97 -8.24
C TYR A 131 1.67 -9.17 -7.37
N ARG A 132 0.76 -10.12 -7.32
CA ARG A 132 0.97 -11.44 -6.72
C ARG A 132 0.30 -12.53 -7.55
N ALA A 133 0.91 -13.70 -7.61
CA ALA A 133 0.26 -14.87 -8.18
C ALA A 133 -0.87 -15.36 -7.25
N ILE A 134 -1.97 -15.79 -7.85
CA ILE A 134 -3.08 -16.43 -7.15
C ILE A 134 -2.85 -17.92 -7.27
N THR A 135 -2.58 -18.56 -6.12
CA THR A 135 -2.41 -20.01 -6.00
C THR A 135 -3.65 -20.61 -5.34
N GLY A 136 -4.22 -21.65 -5.95
CA GLY A 136 -5.43 -22.29 -5.46
C GLY A 136 -6.71 -21.80 -6.16
N ASP A 137 -7.83 -22.38 -5.78
CA ASP A 137 -9.14 -22.14 -6.43
C ASP A 137 -9.81 -20.87 -5.92
N GLU A 138 -9.57 -20.51 -4.66
CA GLU A 138 -10.13 -19.29 -4.07
C GLU A 138 -9.17 -18.10 -4.24
N PRO A 139 -9.64 -16.97 -4.77
CA PRO A 139 -8.84 -15.75 -4.80
C PRO A 139 -8.59 -15.28 -3.35
N PRO A 140 -7.38 -14.75 -3.06
CA PRO A 140 -7.10 -14.18 -1.75
C PRO A 140 -8.08 -13.03 -1.44
N PRO A 141 -8.44 -12.79 -0.16
CA PRO A 141 -9.31 -11.69 0.21
C PRO A 141 -8.73 -10.35 -0.28
N VAL A 142 -9.59 -9.40 -0.60
CA VAL A 142 -9.21 -8.00 -0.82
C VAL A 142 -8.91 -7.33 0.52
N ASP A 143 -8.28 -6.15 0.49
CA ASP A 143 -8.06 -5.37 1.69
C ASP A 143 -9.43 -4.94 2.28
N GLU A 144 -9.60 -5.05 3.60
CA GLU A 144 -10.84 -4.67 4.30
C GLU A 144 -10.87 -3.17 4.61
N THR A 145 -9.72 -2.51 4.49
CA THR A 145 -9.50 -1.09 4.80
C THR A 145 -8.76 -0.41 3.67
N LEU A 146 -8.84 0.93 3.64
CA LEU A 146 -8.05 1.70 2.69
C LEU A 146 -6.56 1.53 2.97
N THR A 147 -5.77 1.45 1.92
CA THR A 147 -4.32 1.21 2.04
C THR A 147 -3.56 2.55 2.14
N PRO A 148 -2.91 2.86 3.26
CA PRO A 148 -2.15 4.09 3.42
C PRO A 148 -0.87 4.10 2.58
N VAL A 149 -0.52 5.26 2.04
CA VAL A 149 0.72 5.54 1.32
C VAL A 149 1.54 6.55 2.11
N TYR A 150 2.71 6.14 2.57
CA TYR A 150 3.58 6.93 3.43
C TYR A 150 4.67 7.66 2.64
N PRO A 151 5.20 8.78 3.18
CA PRO A 151 6.45 9.35 2.70
C PRO A 151 7.57 8.31 2.80
N LEU A 152 8.38 8.18 1.75
CA LEU A 152 9.49 7.22 1.70
C LEU A 152 10.83 7.93 1.48
N THR A 153 11.91 7.27 1.91
CA THR A 153 13.27 7.55 1.49
C THR A 153 13.89 6.30 0.86
N GLU A 154 15.08 6.46 0.28
CA GLU A 154 15.80 5.35 -0.33
C GLU A 154 16.04 4.19 0.65
N GLY A 155 15.71 3.00 0.20
CA GLY A 155 15.86 1.77 0.96
C GLY A 155 14.70 1.41 1.89
N LEU A 156 13.62 2.21 1.94
CA LEU A 156 12.34 1.86 2.56
C LEU A 156 11.30 1.53 1.50
N THR A 157 10.38 0.63 1.84
CA THR A 157 9.25 0.26 0.98
C THR A 157 7.92 0.53 1.67
N GLN A 158 6.86 0.81 0.89
CA GLN A 158 5.50 1.00 1.41
C GLN A 158 5.04 -0.18 2.27
N ALA A 159 5.27 -1.42 1.77
CA ALA A 159 4.90 -2.63 2.50
C ALA A 159 5.59 -2.71 3.87
N ARG A 160 6.88 -2.30 3.94
CA ARG A 160 7.63 -2.32 5.20
C ARG A 160 7.11 -1.27 6.18
N LEU A 161 6.88 -0.03 5.74
CA LEU A 161 6.33 1.01 6.62
C LEU A 161 4.93 0.65 7.12
N ARG A 162 4.04 0.17 6.25
CA ARG A 162 2.71 -0.32 6.68
C ARG A 162 2.83 -1.40 7.76
N GLN A 163 3.72 -2.36 7.58
CA GLN A 163 3.96 -3.41 8.57
C GLN A 163 4.43 -2.85 9.91
N LEU A 164 5.35 -1.88 9.90
CA LEU A 164 5.86 -1.25 11.13
C LEU A 164 4.78 -0.41 11.82
N CYS A 165 4.01 0.38 11.08
CA CYS A 165 2.88 1.14 11.62
C CYS A 165 1.84 0.21 12.26
N MET A 166 1.45 -0.88 11.59
CA MET A 166 0.50 -1.85 12.14
C MET A 166 1.02 -2.53 13.41
N GLN A 167 2.30 -2.90 13.46
CA GLN A 167 2.91 -3.42 14.69
C GLN A 167 2.85 -2.39 15.81
N THR A 168 3.18 -1.12 15.52
CA THR A 168 3.15 -0.06 16.53
C THR A 168 1.73 0.21 17.03
N LEU A 169 0.73 0.19 16.15
CA LEU A 169 -0.68 0.32 16.54
C LEU A 169 -1.14 -0.77 17.52
N THR A 170 -0.63 -2.00 17.40
CA THR A 170 -0.94 -3.07 18.36
C THR A 170 -0.37 -2.82 19.75
N MET A 171 0.67 -1.99 19.86
CA MET A 171 1.30 -1.58 21.12
C MET A 171 0.65 -0.34 21.72
N LEU A 172 -0.26 0.31 20.99
CA LEU A 172 -0.95 1.53 21.41
C LEU A 172 -2.04 1.22 22.45
N GLY A 173 -1.69 1.34 23.72
CA GLY A 173 -2.60 1.21 24.85
C GLY A 173 -3.15 2.57 25.32
N PRO A 174 -4.13 2.56 26.27
CA PRO A 174 -4.79 3.78 26.76
C PRO A 174 -3.86 4.84 27.38
N ALA A 175 -2.69 4.41 27.90
CA ALA A 175 -1.73 5.30 28.55
C ALA A 175 -0.39 5.41 27.83
N SER A 176 -0.26 4.83 26.61
CA SER A 176 1.00 4.86 25.86
C SER A 176 1.14 6.08 24.96
N LEU A 177 0.05 6.77 24.69
CA LEU A 177 0.01 8.03 23.96
C LEU A 177 -0.95 8.98 24.70
N PRO A 178 -0.43 9.94 25.50
CA PRO A 178 -1.29 10.87 26.21
C PRO A 178 -2.01 11.81 25.24
N ASP A 179 -3.25 12.11 25.55
CA ASP A 179 -3.98 13.15 24.84
C ASP A 179 -3.54 14.52 25.39
N TRP A 180 -2.99 15.35 24.51
CA TRP A 180 -2.47 16.68 24.91
C TRP A 180 -3.55 17.77 24.88
N LEU A 181 -4.72 17.47 24.31
CA LEU A 181 -5.79 18.44 24.25
C LEU A 181 -6.54 18.47 25.59
N PRO A 182 -6.88 19.67 26.11
CA PRO A 182 -7.80 19.78 27.21
C PRO A 182 -9.14 19.11 26.89
N THR A 183 -9.66 18.33 27.82
CA THR A 183 -10.91 17.57 27.64
C THR A 183 -12.09 18.46 27.21
N GLU A 184 -12.13 19.71 27.68
CA GLU A 184 -13.16 20.69 27.30
C GLU A 184 -13.08 21.02 25.80
N LEU A 185 -11.89 21.29 25.28
CA LEU A 185 -11.69 21.56 23.85
C LEU A 185 -12.05 20.34 22.99
N ALA A 186 -11.60 19.15 23.38
CA ALA A 186 -11.91 17.93 22.65
C ALA A 186 -13.45 17.72 22.57
N ARG A 187 -14.16 17.97 23.67
CA ARG A 187 -15.63 17.88 23.71
C ARG A 187 -16.30 18.97 22.86
N ASP A 188 -15.87 20.23 22.99
CA ASP A 188 -16.54 21.38 22.35
C ASP A 188 -16.37 21.32 20.81
N TYR A 189 -15.26 20.76 20.31
CA TYR A 189 -14.98 20.56 18.89
C TYR A 189 -15.30 19.14 18.40
N HIS A 190 -15.88 18.29 19.24
CA HIS A 190 -16.21 16.90 18.92
C HIS A 190 -15.02 16.09 18.38
N LEU A 191 -13.82 16.33 18.91
CA LEU A 191 -12.61 15.65 18.48
C LEU A 191 -12.54 14.25 19.09
N ALA A 192 -12.11 13.29 18.27
CA ALA A 192 -11.82 11.94 18.75
C ALA A 192 -10.58 11.94 19.68
N PRO A 193 -10.49 11.00 20.65
CA PRO A 193 -9.25 10.76 21.37
C PRO A 193 -8.07 10.55 20.43
N LEU A 194 -6.89 11.10 20.76
CA LEU A 194 -5.71 11.06 19.91
C LEU A 194 -5.37 9.63 19.45
N ALA A 195 -5.43 8.64 20.34
CA ALA A 195 -5.16 7.26 19.99
C ALA A 195 -6.13 6.69 18.93
N ASP A 196 -7.41 7.09 18.98
CA ASP A 196 -8.43 6.64 18.03
C ASP A 196 -8.28 7.37 16.69
N ALA A 197 -7.95 8.65 16.70
CA ALA A 197 -7.62 9.40 15.48
C ALA A 197 -6.40 8.80 14.76
N ILE A 198 -5.34 8.47 15.50
CA ILE A 198 -4.15 7.81 14.92
C ILE A 198 -4.50 6.43 14.34
N ARG A 199 -5.32 5.62 15.04
CA ARG A 199 -5.77 4.33 14.50
C ARG A 199 -6.56 4.51 13.21
N TYR A 200 -7.46 5.48 13.17
CA TYR A 200 -8.27 5.79 11.99
C TYR A 200 -7.40 6.21 10.81
N LEU A 201 -6.43 7.11 11.02
CA LEU A 201 -5.54 7.58 9.96
C LEU A 201 -4.63 6.49 9.40
N HIS A 202 -4.18 5.54 10.20
CA HIS A 202 -3.34 4.43 9.70
C HIS A 202 -4.11 3.24 9.13
N ASN A 203 -5.40 3.12 9.48
CA ASN A 203 -6.23 1.98 9.07
C ASN A 203 -7.70 2.42 8.88
N PRO A 204 -7.97 3.37 7.97
CA PRO A 204 -9.33 3.86 7.76
C PRO A 204 -10.21 2.79 7.12
N PRO A 205 -11.50 2.71 7.49
CA PRO A 205 -12.41 1.72 6.90
C PRO A 205 -12.60 1.95 5.40
N ALA A 206 -13.09 0.91 4.70
CA ALA A 206 -13.26 0.93 3.24
C ALA A 206 -14.23 2.00 2.73
N ASP A 207 -15.16 2.42 3.55
CA ASP A 207 -16.18 3.44 3.27
C ASP A 207 -15.77 4.86 3.70
N ALA A 208 -14.54 5.03 4.23
CA ALA A 208 -14.01 6.35 4.54
C ALA A 208 -13.85 7.19 3.27
N ASP A 209 -14.17 8.48 3.36
CA ASP A 209 -13.97 9.41 2.25
C ASP A 209 -12.47 9.71 2.06
N VAL A 210 -11.93 9.27 0.92
CA VAL A 210 -10.51 9.43 0.59
C VAL A 210 -10.13 10.90 0.44
N ASP A 211 -11.03 11.72 -0.07
CA ASP A 211 -10.78 13.15 -0.28
C ASP A 211 -10.78 13.90 1.05
N GLU A 212 -11.67 13.55 1.98
CA GLU A 212 -11.65 14.09 3.35
C GLU A 212 -10.39 13.69 4.11
N LEU A 213 -9.93 12.44 3.97
CA LEU A 213 -8.69 11.96 4.58
C LEU A 213 -7.44 12.65 4.04
N ALA A 214 -7.46 13.14 2.81
CA ALA A 214 -6.33 13.85 2.19
C ALA A 214 -6.25 15.32 2.58
N LEU A 215 -7.33 15.91 3.09
CA LEU A 215 -7.43 17.31 3.52
C LEU A 215 -7.08 17.52 5.01
N GLY A 216 -7.02 16.46 5.79
CA GLY A 216 -6.66 16.45 7.23
C GLY A 216 -5.18 16.31 7.44
#